data_754f61b5654e5bfa7535a43c2353fda1
#
_entry.id   754f61b5654e5bfa7535a43c2353fda1
#
_cell.length_a   1.000
_cell.length_b   1.000
_cell.length_c   1.000
_cell.angle_alpha   90.00
_cell.angle_beta   90.00
_cell.angle_gamma   90.00
#
_symmetry.space_group_name_H-M   'P 1'
#
loop_
_entity.id
_entity.type
_entity.pdbx_description
1 polymer ?
#
loop_
_entity_poly.entity_id
_entity_poly.type
_entity_poly.pdbx_seq_one_letter_code
_entity_poly.pdbx_strand_id
1 'polypeptide(L)'
;ALSSAASDVYKRQTEEPSKNPTESSKNALETMLSTDLSLNYPLNSNNVVREYSEKSVYFKTLNVWKPHTGVDFGGKLGDDVTAMTGGVVTNVCEDKMLGKIVEISTDNVICRYCGLGSVDVNKGDSIDVGKKVGTIGAVPFEAGDENHIHIEVKIDGKYADPLSFINNNE
;
A
#
# COMPACT_ATOMS: atom_id res chain seq x y z
N ALA A 1 -67.64 22.13 35.50
CA ALA A 1 -67.29 23.42 35.00
C ALA A 1 -65.82 23.43 34.51
N LEU A 2 -65.66 23.54 33.23
CA LEU A 2 -64.76 24.35 32.42
C LEU A 2 -63.25 24.10 32.57
N SER A 3 -62.63 23.40 31.68
CA SER A 3 -62.15 23.84 30.37
C SER A 3 -60.95 24.77 30.42
N SER A 4 -59.88 24.42 29.85
CA SER A 4 -59.32 25.23 28.79
C SER A 4 -58.14 24.53 28.11
N ALA A 5 -58.28 24.38 26.82
CA ALA A 5 -57.23 23.92 25.93
C ALA A 5 -56.17 25.01 25.76
N ALA A 6 -54.90 24.64 25.79
CA ALA A 6 -53.84 25.48 25.25
C ALA A 6 -53.18 24.70 24.11
N SER A 7 -53.33 25.28 22.96
CA SER A 7 -52.76 24.90 21.68
C SER A 7 -51.25 25.16 21.67
N ASP A 8 -50.40 24.16 21.63
CA ASP A 8 -48.98 24.34 21.37
C ASP A 8 -48.72 24.29 19.86
N VAL A 9 -48.32 25.44 19.36
CA VAL A 9 -47.88 25.66 17.99
C VAL A 9 -46.50 25.07 17.82
N TYR A 10 -46.39 23.95 17.12
CA TYR A 10 -45.12 23.35 16.70
C TYR A 10 -44.48 24.21 15.60
N LYS A 11 -43.45 24.99 15.95
CA LYS A 11 -42.58 25.61 14.98
C LYS A 11 -41.66 24.58 14.39
N ARG A 12 -41.94 24.20 13.15
CA ARG A 12 -41.05 23.42 12.27
C ARG A 12 -39.86 24.30 11.87
N GLN A 13 -38.70 24.04 12.48
CA GLN A 13 -37.42 24.56 11.93
C GLN A 13 -37.03 23.67 10.77
N THR A 14 -37.06 24.23 9.58
CA THR A 14 -36.38 23.68 8.39
C THR A 14 -34.92 23.98 8.52
N GLU A 15 -34.12 22.98 8.89
CA GLU A 15 -32.67 23.04 8.73
C GLU A 15 -32.31 22.66 7.31
N GLU A 16 -31.68 23.58 6.61
CA GLU A 16 -31.02 23.35 5.32
C GLU A 16 -29.88 22.35 5.47
N PRO A 17 -29.62 21.47 4.48
CA PRO A 17 -28.49 20.57 4.52
C PRO A 17 -27.20 21.37 4.27
N SER A 18 -26.41 21.54 5.33
CA SER A 18 -25.13 22.19 5.32
C SER A 18 -24.08 21.29 4.65
N LYS A 19 -23.55 21.83 3.57
CA LYS A 19 -22.13 21.75 3.09
C LYS A 19 -21.38 20.43 3.21
N ASN A 20 -21.13 19.91 2.03
CA ASN A 20 -20.07 19.03 1.55
C ASN A 20 -18.89 18.78 2.52
N PRO A 21 -18.62 17.53 2.94
CA PRO A 21 -17.47 17.19 3.78
C PRO A 21 -16.18 16.89 3.00
N THR A 22 -16.05 17.41 1.78
CA THR A 22 -15.00 16.95 0.85
C THR A 22 -13.65 17.66 1.01
N GLU A 23 -13.59 18.84 1.59
CA GLU A 23 -12.32 19.59 1.75
C GLU A 23 -11.61 19.34 3.09
N SER A 24 -12.36 19.10 4.15
CA SER A 24 -11.75 18.82 5.47
C SER A 24 -11.08 17.45 5.55
N SER A 25 -11.57 16.47 4.77
CA SER A 25 -10.98 15.13 4.73
C SER A 25 -9.72 15.06 3.88
N LYS A 26 -9.60 15.90 2.84
CA LYS A 26 -8.37 16.01 2.03
C LYS A 26 -7.23 16.65 2.82
N ASN A 27 -7.52 17.74 3.54
CA ASN A 27 -6.51 18.43 4.36
C ASN A 27 -6.04 17.59 5.56
N ALA A 28 -6.90 16.77 6.15
CA ALA A 28 -6.48 15.84 7.20
C ALA A 28 -5.60 14.71 6.68
N LEU A 29 -5.84 14.25 5.44
CA LEU A 29 -5.00 13.24 4.78
C LEU A 29 -3.65 13.82 4.35
N GLU A 30 -3.63 15.05 3.83
CA GLU A 30 -2.39 15.76 3.47
C GLU A 30 -1.55 16.16 4.70
N THR A 31 -2.17 16.46 5.83
CA THR A 31 -1.45 16.81 7.08
C THR A 31 -0.90 15.55 7.77
N MET A 32 -1.48 14.37 7.53
CA MET A 32 -0.93 13.08 8.00
C MET A 32 0.15 12.50 7.09
N LEU A 33 0.29 13.02 5.87
CA LEU A 33 1.33 12.65 4.89
C LEU A 33 2.65 13.41 5.09
N SER A 34 2.83 14.16 6.18
CA SER A 34 4.13 14.67 6.58
C SER A 34 4.95 13.62 7.36
N THR A 35 4.82 12.37 7.04
CA THR A 35 5.86 11.39 7.31
C THR A 35 6.98 11.69 6.31
N ASP A 36 8.15 11.98 6.82
CA ASP A 36 9.39 12.15 6.05
C ASP A 36 9.83 10.77 5.49
N LEU A 37 8.85 10.03 4.94
CA LEU A 37 9.03 8.71 4.41
C LEU A 37 9.71 8.82 3.05
N SER A 38 10.93 8.32 2.99
CA SER A 38 11.72 8.23 1.79
C SER A 38 11.99 6.77 1.50
N LEU A 39 11.62 6.32 0.30
CA LEU A 39 11.84 4.97 -0.18
C LEU A 39 12.87 4.96 -1.31
N ASN A 40 13.70 3.92 -1.36
CA ASN A 40 14.56 3.63 -2.50
C ASN A 40 13.87 2.62 -3.44
N TYR A 41 14.36 2.51 -4.69
CA TYR A 41 13.93 1.43 -5.57
C TYR A 41 14.37 0.07 -5.00
N PRO A 42 13.52 -0.97 -5.11
CA PRO A 42 13.85 -2.31 -4.60
C PRO A 42 14.82 -3.08 -5.49
N LEU A 43 15.06 -2.61 -6.71
CA LEU A 43 15.94 -3.18 -7.73
C LEU A 43 16.95 -2.15 -8.22
N ASN A 44 18.00 -2.60 -8.87
CA ASN A 44 18.96 -1.71 -9.55
C ASN A 44 18.37 -0.99 -10.78
N SER A 45 17.16 -1.38 -11.21
CA SER A 45 16.39 -0.72 -12.26
C SER A 45 15.19 -0.01 -11.67
N ASN A 46 14.72 1.05 -12.33
CA ASN A 46 13.50 1.77 -12.03
C ASN A 46 12.34 1.36 -12.96
N ASN A 47 12.43 0.17 -13.58
CA ASN A 47 11.39 -0.34 -14.48
C ASN A 47 10.13 -0.70 -13.71
N VAL A 48 9.01 -0.04 -14.03
CA VAL A 48 7.69 -0.34 -13.46
C VAL A 48 6.85 -1.07 -14.51
N VAL A 49 6.45 -2.29 -14.18
CA VAL A 49 5.58 -3.14 -15.03
C VAL A 49 4.12 -2.77 -14.82
N ARG A 50 3.73 -2.52 -13.56
CA ARG A 50 2.37 -2.14 -13.19
C ARG A 50 2.38 -1.21 -11.98
N GLU A 51 1.65 -0.12 -12.10
CA GLU A 51 1.51 0.87 -11.04
C GLU A 51 0.42 0.49 -10.04
N TYR A 52 0.48 1.10 -8.85
CA TYR A 52 -0.60 1.09 -7.88
C TYR A 52 -1.88 1.68 -8.48
N SER A 53 -3.03 1.08 -8.17
CA SER A 53 -4.32 1.58 -8.64
C SER A 53 -5.46 1.25 -7.66
N GLU A 54 -6.12 2.27 -7.15
CA GLU A 54 -7.37 2.11 -6.40
C GLU A 54 -8.54 1.72 -7.30
N LYS A 55 -8.44 2.03 -8.60
CA LYS A 55 -9.42 1.61 -9.59
C LYS A 55 -9.13 0.18 -10.01
N SER A 56 -10.20 -0.54 -10.38
CA SER A 56 -10.05 -1.90 -10.87
C SER A 56 -9.25 -1.94 -12.17
N VAL A 57 -8.20 -2.77 -12.18
CA VAL A 57 -7.41 -3.16 -13.35
C VAL A 57 -7.64 -4.64 -13.64
N TYR A 58 -7.42 -5.04 -14.90
CA TYR A 58 -7.64 -6.43 -15.29
C TYR A 58 -6.41 -7.29 -15.00
N PHE A 59 -6.64 -8.41 -14.31
CA PHE A 59 -5.63 -9.43 -14.03
C PHE A 59 -5.88 -10.65 -14.90
N LYS A 60 -5.06 -10.80 -15.94
CA LYS A 60 -5.25 -11.83 -16.97
C LYS A 60 -5.09 -13.26 -16.44
N THR A 61 -4.23 -13.47 -15.46
CA THR A 61 -3.98 -14.80 -14.85
C THR A 61 -5.24 -15.39 -14.23
N LEU A 62 -6.04 -14.55 -13.56
CA LEU A 62 -7.26 -14.97 -12.88
C LEU A 62 -8.53 -14.57 -13.62
N ASN A 63 -8.42 -13.80 -14.71
CA ASN A 63 -9.56 -13.25 -15.45
C ASN A 63 -10.50 -12.43 -14.56
N VAL A 64 -9.93 -11.54 -13.71
CA VAL A 64 -10.68 -10.71 -12.77
C VAL A 64 -10.31 -9.23 -12.87
N TRP A 65 -11.24 -8.37 -12.49
CA TRP A 65 -11.02 -6.94 -12.30
C TRP A 65 -10.97 -6.62 -10.80
N LYS A 66 -9.88 -6.03 -10.36
CA LYS A 66 -9.71 -5.60 -8.95
C LYS A 66 -8.68 -4.47 -8.84
N PRO A 67 -8.65 -3.72 -7.72
CA PRO A 67 -7.56 -2.80 -7.43
C PRO A 67 -6.20 -3.50 -7.42
N HIS A 68 -5.14 -2.80 -7.81
CA HIS A 68 -3.76 -3.22 -7.66
C HIS A 68 -3.14 -2.51 -6.45
N THR A 69 -2.93 -3.24 -5.36
CA THR A 69 -2.57 -2.68 -4.04
C THR A 69 -1.08 -2.45 -3.85
N GLY A 70 -0.28 -2.66 -4.88
CA GLY A 70 1.17 -2.47 -4.87
C GLY A 70 1.68 -1.89 -6.18
N VAL A 71 2.99 -1.95 -6.35
CA VAL A 71 3.71 -1.65 -7.59
C VAL A 71 4.55 -2.85 -7.97
N ASP A 72 4.50 -3.23 -9.25
CA ASP A 72 5.31 -4.31 -9.80
C ASP A 72 6.58 -3.71 -10.43
N PHE A 73 7.73 -3.99 -9.80
CA PHE A 73 9.03 -3.59 -10.34
C PHE A 73 9.63 -4.73 -11.15
N GLY A 74 9.84 -4.48 -12.43
CA GLY A 74 10.31 -5.46 -13.41
C GLY A 74 11.79 -5.75 -13.30
N GLY A 75 12.14 -7.04 -13.37
CA GLY A 75 13.50 -7.54 -13.38
C GLY A 75 13.56 -8.98 -13.86
N LYS A 76 14.73 -9.59 -13.81
CA LYS A 76 14.92 -11.00 -14.18
C LYS A 76 14.75 -11.90 -12.96
N LEU A 77 14.32 -13.13 -13.17
CA LEU A 77 14.35 -14.15 -12.12
C LEU A 77 15.75 -14.27 -11.54
N GLY A 78 15.86 -14.18 -10.21
CA GLY A 78 17.12 -14.23 -9.49
C GLY A 78 17.82 -12.88 -9.30
N ASP A 79 17.33 -11.78 -9.88
CA ASP A 79 17.84 -10.45 -9.59
C ASP A 79 17.68 -10.12 -8.11
N ASP A 80 18.65 -9.42 -7.54
CA ASP A 80 18.65 -9.03 -6.13
C ASP A 80 17.55 -8.03 -5.83
N VAL A 81 16.79 -8.31 -4.78
CA VAL A 81 15.77 -7.42 -4.20
C VAL A 81 16.33 -6.81 -2.93
N THR A 82 16.31 -5.48 -2.84
CA THR A 82 16.87 -4.73 -1.71
C THR A 82 15.79 -4.01 -0.92
N ALA A 83 16.07 -3.75 0.35
CA ALA A 83 15.17 -3.05 1.25
C ALA A 83 14.98 -1.59 0.80
N MET A 84 13.73 -1.21 0.55
CA MET A 84 13.34 0.15 0.15
C MET A 84 13.49 1.15 1.29
N THR A 85 13.39 0.68 2.53
CA THR A 85 13.58 1.46 3.76
C THR A 85 14.25 0.60 4.81
N GLY A 86 14.85 1.22 5.82
CA GLY A 86 15.31 0.53 7.03
C GLY A 86 14.13 0.11 7.90
N GLY A 87 14.37 -0.79 8.83
CA GLY A 87 13.35 -1.25 9.77
C GLY A 87 13.65 -2.62 10.35
N VAL A 88 12.62 -3.29 10.87
CA VAL A 88 12.71 -4.65 11.43
C VAL A 88 11.87 -5.58 10.57
N VAL A 89 12.39 -6.78 10.28
CA VAL A 89 11.62 -7.83 9.63
C VAL A 89 10.57 -8.36 10.60
N THR A 90 9.31 -8.05 10.33
CA THR A 90 8.18 -8.42 11.19
C THR A 90 7.52 -9.72 10.77
N ASN A 91 7.65 -10.09 9.49
CA ASN A 91 7.08 -11.33 8.97
C ASN A 91 7.91 -11.90 7.83
N VAL A 92 7.99 -13.22 7.78
CA VAL A 92 8.51 -14.03 6.66
C VAL A 92 7.55 -15.19 6.49
N CYS A 93 6.87 -15.26 5.36
CA CYS A 93 5.87 -16.30 5.08
C CYS A 93 5.78 -16.61 3.58
N GLU A 94 4.94 -17.58 3.24
CA GLU A 94 4.60 -17.91 1.87
C GLU A 94 3.08 -17.90 1.69
N ASP A 95 2.63 -17.25 0.62
CA ASP A 95 1.24 -17.15 0.23
C ASP A 95 1.04 -17.80 -1.15
N LYS A 96 -0.11 -18.47 -1.35
CA LYS A 96 -0.42 -19.18 -2.61
C LYS A 96 -0.56 -18.25 -3.81
N MET A 97 -0.92 -17.00 -3.58
CA MET A 97 -1.18 -15.99 -4.62
C MET A 97 0.00 -15.05 -4.80
N LEU A 98 0.70 -14.71 -3.72
CA LEU A 98 1.75 -13.72 -3.70
C LEU A 98 3.18 -14.32 -3.62
N GLY A 99 3.31 -15.64 -3.46
CA GLY A 99 4.59 -16.31 -3.31
C GLY A 99 5.23 -16.06 -1.96
N LYS A 100 6.56 -16.08 -1.88
CA LYS A 100 7.30 -15.80 -0.66
C LYS A 100 7.27 -14.31 -0.36
N ILE A 101 7.01 -13.98 0.91
CA ILE A 101 6.78 -12.62 1.39
C ILE A 101 7.72 -12.31 2.54
N VAL A 102 8.31 -11.12 2.49
CA VAL A 102 9.00 -10.48 3.62
C VAL A 102 8.29 -9.17 3.93
N GLU A 103 8.04 -8.89 5.20
CA GLU A 103 7.51 -7.62 5.67
C GLU A 103 8.58 -6.92 6.54
N ILE A 104 8.90 -5.68 6.18
CA ILE A 104 9.79 -4.80 6.94
C ILE A 104 8.96 -3.64 7.46
N SER A 105 9.00 -3.44 8.78
CA SER A 105 8.25 -2.38 9.45
C SER A 105 9.17 -1.34 10.06
N THR A 106 8.79 -0.07 9.90
CA THR A 106 9.39 1.07 10.57
C THR A 106 8.27 2.03 10.98
N ASP A 107 8.19 2.37 12.26
CA ASP A 107 7.10 3.17 12.83
C ASP A 107 5.71 2.63 12.41
N ASN A 108 4.92 3.45 11.73
CA ASN A 108 3.60 3.11 11.21
C ASN A 108 3.60 2.59 9.75
N VAL A 109 4.79 2.37 9.17
CA VAL A 109 4.96 1.94 7.77
C VAL A 109 5.33 0.47 7.71
N ILE A 110 4.70 -0.28 6.81
CA ILE A 110 5.04 -1.67 6.48
C ILE A 110 5.30 -1.74 4.98
N CYS A 111 6.50 -2.19 4.60
CA CYS A 111 6.84 -2.56 3.24
C CYS A 111 6.79 -4.07 3.10
N ARG A 112 5.98 -4.59 2.17
CA ARG A 112 5.85 -6.01 1.85
C ARG A 112 6.49 -6.30 0.51
N TYR A 113 7.38 -7.26 0.49
CA TYR A 113 8.11 -7.75 -0.69
C TYR A 113 7.51 -9.10 -1.05
N CYS A 114 6.70 -9.16 -2.11
CA CYS A 114 5.94 -10.35 -2.50
C CYS A 114 6.49 -10.95 -3.79
N GLY A 115 6.58 -12.27 -3.86
CA GLY A 115 7.10 -12.99 -5.03
C GLY A 115 8.61 -13.19 -5.00
N LEU A 116 9.21 -13.28 -3.81
CA LEU A 116 10.62 -13.58 -3.64
C LEU A 116 10.94 -15.03 -4.07
N GLY A 117 12.06 -15.22 -4.76
CA GLY A 117 12.60 -16.53 -5.09
C GLY A 117 13.43 -17.10 -3.94
N SER A 118 14.40 -16.34 -3.44
CA SER A 118 15.09 -16.59 -2.17
C SER A 118 14.70 -15.55 -1.13
N VAL A 119 14.86 -15.90 0.13
CA VAL A 119 14.71 -14.96 1.27
C VAL A 119 16.03 -15.02 2.05
N ASP A 120 16.69 -13.87 2.17
CA ASP A 120 18.03 -13.76 2.75
C ASP A 120 18.01 -13.11 4.16
N VAL A 121 16.82 -12.96 4.75
CA VAL A 121 16.58 -12.34 6.07
C VAL A 121 15.64 -13.19 6.91
N ASN A 122 15.68 -13.01 8.23
CA ASN A 122 14.83 -13.71 9.17
C ASN A 122 13.94 -12.73 9.93
N LYS A 123 12.79 -13.21 10.41
CA LYS A 123 11.95 -12.43 11.32
C LYS A 123 12.74 -12.00 12.56
N GLY A 124 12.68 -10.71 12.86
CA GLY A 124 13.40 -10.07 13.96
C GLY A 124 14.71 -9.39 13.55
N ASP A 125 15.19 -9.62 12.30
CA ASP A 125 16.39 -8.93 11.81
C ASP A 125 16.15 -7.43 11.69
N SER A 126 17.16 -6.64 12.08
CA SER A 126 17.24 -5.21 11.78
C SER A 126 17.86 -5.02 10.41
N ILE A 127 17.18 -4.28 9.54
CA ILE A 127 17.52 -4.09 8.14
C ILE A 127 17.82 -2.62 7.88
N ASP A 128 18.95 -2.37 7.24
CA ASP A 128 19.27 -1.05 6.69
C ASP A 128 18.69 -0.92 5.28
N VAL A 129 18.37 0.31 4.87
CA VAL A 129 17.97 0.62 3.49
C VAL A 129 19.03 0.12 2.50
N GLY A 130 18.61 -0.48 1.40
CA GLY A 130 19.50 -1.04 0.38
C GLY A 130 20.09 -2.42 0.70
N LYS A 131 19.86 -2.97 1.90
CA LYS A 131 20.30 -4.33 2.23
C LYS A 131 19.49 -5.35 1.41
N LYS A 132 20.16 -6.38 0.90
CA LYS A 132 19.52 -7.48 0.19
C LYS A 132 18.51 -8.19 1.09
N VAL A 133 17.29 -8.35 0.59
CA VAL A 133 16.16 -9.05 1.24
C VAL A 133 16.01 -10.45 0.67
N GLY A 134 16.31 -10.62 -0.63
CA GLY A 134 16.18 -11.87 -1.36
C GLY A 134 16.38 -11.65 -2.85
N THR A 135 15.75 -12.47 -3.66
CA THR A 135 15.80 -12.39 -5.12
C THR A 135 14.41 -12.39 -5.73
N ILE A 136 14.28 -11.93 -6.99
CA ILE A 136 13.01 -12.05 -7.73
C ILE A 136 12.69 -13.54 -7.96
N GLY A 137 11.47 -13.92 -7.63
CA GLY A 137 10.85 -15.21 -7.89
C GLY A 137 9.59 -15.08 -8.70
N ALA A 138 8.49 -15.64 -8.19
CA ALA A 138 7.20 -15.61 -8.87
C ALA A 138 6.10 -15.05 -7.96
N VAL A 139 5.24 -14.25 -8.57
CA VAL A 139 3.93 -13.84 -8.03
C VAL A 139 2.87 -14.67 -8.75
N PRO A 140 2.38 -15.79 -8.18
CA PRO A 140 1.49 -16.71 -8.89
C PRO A 140 0.22 -16.04 -9.43
N PHE A 141 -0.32 -15.09 -8.71
CA PHE A 141 -1.49 -14.31 -9.09
C PHE A 141 -1.26 -13.43 -10.34
N GLU A 142 -0.01 -13.04 -10.61
CA GLU A 142 0.42 -12.22 -11.74
C GLU A 142 1.33 -12.99 -12.72
N ALA A 143 1.27 -14.32 -12.71
CA ALA A 143 2.11 -15.19 -13.53
C ALA A 143 2.00 -14.96 -15.06
N GLY A 144 0.96 -14.27 -15.50
CA GLY A 144 0.80 -13.85 -16.90
C GLY A 144 1.54 -12.56 -17.27
N ASP A 145 2.13 -11.85 -16.31
CA ASP A 145 2.86 -10.61 -16.53
C ASP A 145 4.38 -10.88 -16.65
N GLU A 146 5.16 -9.83 -16.93
CA GLU A 146 6.62 -9.93 -16.95
C GLU A 146 7.15 -10.27 -15.55
N ASN A 147 8.36 -10.85 -15.47
CA ASN A 147 8.97 -11.14 -14.17
C ASN A 147 9.17 -9.85 -13.38
N HIS A 148 8.74 -9.85 -12.13
CA HIS A 148 8.74 -8.68 -11.27
C HIS A 148 8.80 -9.06 -9.78
N ILE A 149 9.05 -8.09 -8.95
CA ILE A 149 8.74 -8.10 -7.52
C ILE A 149 7.52 -7.23 -7.28
N HIS A 150 6.51 -7.76 -6.57
CA HIS A 150 5.32 -7.02 -6.17
C HIS A 150 5.57 -6.38 -4.81
N ILE A 151 5.51 -5.05 -4.75
CA ILE A 151 5.76 -4.28 -3.53
C ILE A 151 4.47 -3.61 -3.07
N GLU A 152 4.07 -3.87 -1.84
CA GLU A 152 2.98 -3.17 -1.18
C GLU A 152 3.54 -2.30 -0.05
N VAL A 153 3.01 -1.09 0.09
CA VAL A 153 3.27 -0.21 1.22
C VAL A 153 1.97 0.04 1.98
N LYS A 154 2.02 -0.09 3.30
CA LYS A 154 0.93 0.30 4.19
C LYS A 154 1.41 1.36 5.15
N ILE A 155 0.60 2.40 5.33
CA ILE A 155 0.79 3.46 6.32
C ILE A 155 -0.45 3.47 7.21
N ASP A 156 -0.27 3.32 8.52
CA ASP A 156 -1.39 3.17 9.47
C ASP A 156 -2.38 2.06 9.06
N GLY A 157 -1.85 0.96 8.48
CA GLY A 157 -2.63 -0.20 8.04
C GLY A 157 -3.37 -0.02 6.71
N LYS A 158 -3.26 1.12 6.04
CA LYS A 158 -3.89 1.40 4.74
C LYS A 158 -2.87 1.31 3.62
N TYR A 159 -3.27 0.73 2.49
CA TYR A 159 -2.43 0.71 1.30
C TYR A 159 -2.16 2.13 0.79
N ALA A 160 -0.93 2.36 0.39
CA ALA A 160 -0.47 3.61 -0.21
C ALA A 160 0.36 3.30 -1.46
N ASP A 161 0.40 4.23 -2.42
CA ASP A 161 1.20 4.09 -3.61
C ASP A 161 2.70 4.21 -3.28
N PRO A 162 3.49 3.13 -3.44
CA PRO A 162 4.94 3.15 -3.18
C PRO A 162 5.68 4.23 -3.96
N LEU A 163 5.27 4.52 -5.22
CA LEU A 163 5.94 5.50 -6.07
C LEU A 163 5.86 6.93 -5.53
N SER A 164 4.81 7.23 -4.74
CA SER A 164 4.66 8.55 -4.12
C SER A 164 5.75 8.88 -3.08
N PHE A 165 6.50 7.88 -2.61
CA PHE A 165 7.52 8.02 -1.57
C PHE A 165 8.94 7.71 -2.08
N ILE A 166 9.10 7.30 -3.33
CA ILE A 166 10.41 7.07 -3.92
C ILE A 166 11.02 8.41 -4.30
N ASN A 167 12.18 8.73 -3.71
CA ASN A 167 12.94 9.91 -4.08
C ASN A 167 13.58 9.70 -5.45
N ASN A 168 13.12 10.43 -6.45
CA ASN A 168 13.80 10.58 -7.73
C ASN A 168 14.95 11.59 -7.51
N ASN A 169 16.00 11.15 -6.82
CA ASN A 169 17.26 11.90 -6.81
C ASN A 169 17.93 11.63 -8.16
N GLU A 170 17.65 12.50 -9.15
CA GLU A 170 18.51 12.64 -10.33
C GLU A 170 19.85 13.27 -9.96
#